data_44784abc6b8af1a068d5db6fa74a1d40
#
_entry.id   44784abc6b8af1a068d5db6fa74a1d40
#
_cell.length_a   1.000
_cell.length_b   1.000
_cell.length_c   1.000
_cell.angle_alpha   90.00
_cell.angle_beta   90.00
_cell.angle_gamma   90.00
#
_symmetry.space_group_name_H-M   'P 1'
#
loop_
_entity.id
_entity.type
_entity.pdbx_description
1 polymer ?
#
loop_
_entity_poly.entity_id
_entity_poly.type
_entity_poly.pdbx_seq_one_letter_code
_entity_poly.pdbx_strand_id
1 'polypeptide(L)'
;ALVADHVHWHTVSGIHSGSAQAVVGALVFVMTGFGLGWVNVAADYSRYLPRRSSGSGVVWWTTFASSIAPIFLVVFGLLLAGSSSSLNSAIQADPIGALATLLPTWFLVPFAIVAVLGLIGGSVLDIYSSGLALLTLGVRVPRYVAALIDGTVMTLGTIYVVFFAHSNFIVQFQGFLITLGVPIAAWCGIMLADIALRRRD
;
A
#
# COMPACT_ATOMS: atom_id res chain seq x y z
N ALA A 1 -6.78 -11.12 -22.12
CA ALA A 1 -7.70 -12.09 -21.57
C ALA A 1 -8.59 -11.42 -20.53
N LEU A 2 -8.17 -11.21 -19.26
CA LEU A 2 -9.03 -10.66 -18.19
C LEU A 2 -9.77 -9.36 -18.56
N VAL A 3 -9.10 -8.40 -19.19
CA VAL A 3 -9.73 -7.13 -19.62
C VAL A 3 -10.77 -7.36 -20.71
N ALA A 4 -10.48 -8.23 -21.67
CA ALA A 4 -11.40 -8.48 -22.79
C ALA A 4 -12.65 -9.25 -22.36
N ASP A 5 -12.51 -10.15 -21.40
CA ASP A 5 -13.57 -11.09 -21.02
C ASP A 5 -14.43 -10.57 -19.85
N HIS A 6 -13.89 -9.70 -18.99
CA HIS A 6 -14.54 -9.30 -17.74
C HIS A 6 -14.79 -7.79 -17.61
N VAL A 7 -14.26 -6.96 -18.52
CA VAL A 7 -14.56 -5.52 -18.52
C VAL A 7 -15.75 -5.22 -19.42
N HIS A 8 -16.85 -4.80 -18.81
CA HIS A 8 -18.05 -4.39 -19.50
C HIS A 8 -18.02 -2.87 -19.79
N TRP A 9 -17.47 -2.49 -20.92
CA TRP A 9 -17.26 -1.09 -21.31
C TRP A 9 -18.54 -0.24 -21.29
N HIS A 10 -19.67 -0.83 -21.68
CA HIS A 10 -20.96 -0.17 -21.63
C HIS A 10 -21.37 0.20 -20.19
N THR A 11 -21.14 -0.70 -19.24
CA THR A 11 -21.42 -0.46 -17.82
C THR A 11 -20.49 0.61 -17.25
N VAL A 12 -19.20 0.50 -17.54
CA VAL A 12 -18.18 1.45 -17.08
C VAL A 12 -18.45 2.87 -17.61
N SER A 13 -18.79 2.99 -18.90
CA SER A 13 -19.09 4.29 -19.51
C SER A 13 -20.40 4.92 -19.03
N GLY A 14 -21.32 4.12 -18.51
CA GLY A 14 -22.58 4.57 -17.92
C GLY A 14 -22.48 5.02 -16.46
N ILE A 15 -21.33 4.88 -15.82
CA ILE A 15 -21.13 5.31 -14.41
C ILE A 15 -21.17 6.84 -14.35
N HIS A 16 -22.03 7.37 -13.51
CA HIS A 16 -22.10 8.81 -13.27
C HIS A 16 -20.84 9.31 -12.55
N SER A 17 -20.39 10.50 -12.92
CA SER A 17 -19.25 11.16 -12.26
C SER A 17 -19.51 11.34 -10.77
N GLY A 18 -18.55 10.97 -9.94
CA GLY A 18 -18.60 11.19 -8.50
C GLY A 18 -18.49 12.68 -8.14
N SER A 19 -18.90 13.03 -6.93
CA SER A 19 -18.69 14.39 -6.40
C SER A 19 -17.19 14.70 -6.26
N ALA A 20 -16.83 15.99 -6.30
CA ALA A 20 -15.46 16.43 -6.05
C ALA A 20 -14.91 15.89 -4.70
N GLN A 21 -15.77 15.83 -3.68
CA GLN A 21 -15.42 15.27 -2.38
C GLN A 21 -15.05 13.78 -2.47
N ALA A 22 -15.80 12.98 -3.25
CA ALA A 22 -15.51 11.58 -3.48
C ALA A 22 -14.17 11.38 -4.21
N VAL A 23 -13.89 12.22 -5.21
CA VAL A 23 -12.61 12.19 -5.94
C VAL A 23 -11.44 12.53 -5.01
N VAL A 24 -11.55 13.58 -4.20
CA VAL A 24 -10.53 13.95 -3.22
C VAL A 24 -10.34 12.83 -2.18
N GLY A 25 -11.42 12.25 -1.68
CA GLY A 25 -11.34 11.10 -0.75
C GLY A 25 -10.62 9.90 -1.35
N ALA A 26 -10.91 9.56 -2.61
CA ALA A 26 -10.23 8.49 -3.32
C ALA A 26 -8.73 8.78 -3.53
N LEU A 27 -8.37 10.01 -3.90
CA LEU A 27 -6.97 10.43 -4.01
C LEU A 27 -6.23 10.32 -2.68
N VAL A 28 -6.81 10.81 -1.59
CA VAL A 28 -6.23 10.70 -0.24
C VAL A 28 -6.03 9.23 0.14
N PHE A 29 -7.01 8.37 -0.15
CA PHE A 29 -6.91 6.94 0.13
C PHE A 29 -5.76 6.29 -0.65
N VAL A 30 -5.64 6.56 -1.95
CA VAL A 30 -4.55 6.04 -2.79
C VAL A 30 -3.20 6.57 -2.30
N MET A 31 -3.08 7.87 -1.99
CA MET A 31 -1.85 8.46 -1.46
C MET A 31 -1.44 7.81 -0.13
N THR A 32 -2.38 7.55 0.75
CA THR A 32 -2.12 6.93 2.05
C THR A 32 -1.70 5.46 1.88
N GLY A 33 -2.39 4.72 1.01
CA GLY A 33 -2.11 3.31 0.79
C GLY A 33 -0.80 3.02 0.05
N PHE A 34 -0.42 3.87 -0.90
CA PHE A 34 0.77 3.62 -1.76
C PHE A 34 1.96 4.52 -1.48
N GLY A 35 1.77 5.72 -0.92
CA GLY A 35 2.83 6.71 -0.83
C GLY A 35 3.25 7.07 0.58
N LEU A 36 2.33 7.55 1.40
CA LEU A 36 2.64 8.12 2.71
C LEU A 36 3.30 7.14 3.66
N GLY A 37 2.93 5.86 3.60
CA GLY A 37 3.54 4.82 4.43
C GLY A 37 5.05 4.61 4.18
N TRP A 38 5.55 5.01 3.01
CA TRP A 38 6.97 4.83 2.64
C TRP A 38 7.83 6.08 2.86
N VAL A 39 7.24 7.25 3.07
CA VAL A 39 7.99 8.52 3.17
C VAL A 39 8.96 8.52 4.35
N ASN A 40 8.53 8.04 5.50
CA ASN A 40 9.33 8.01 6.72
C ASN A 40 10.40 6.90 6.70
N VAL A 41 10.27 5.86 5.88
CA VAL A 41 11.20 4.72 5.81
C VAL A 41 12.07 4.73 4.55
N ALA A 42 11.90 5.68 3.65
CA ALA A 42 12.68 5.77 2.42
C ALA A 42 14.20 5.84 2.66
N ALA A 43 14.62 6.46 3.76
CA ALA A 43 16.02 6.55 4.15
C ALA A 43 16.62 5.18 4.51
N ASP A 44 15.82 4.23 4.99
CA ASP A 44 16.29 2.89 5.36
C ASP A 44 16.85 2.12 4.17
N TYR A 45 16.38 2.44 2.98
CA TYR A 45 16.79 1.82 1.71
C TYR A 45 17.80 2.67 0.97
N SER A 46 17.61 3.99 0.90
CA SER A 46 18.51 4.89 0.18
C SER A 46 19.92 4.97 0.81
N ARG A 47 20.05 4.65 2.10
CA ARG A 47 21.35 4.57 2.80
C ARG A 47 22.34 3.57 2.20
N TYR A 48 21.88 2.60 1.43
CA TYR A 48 22.72 1.59 0.77
C TYR A 48 23.23 2.04 -0.60
N LEU A 49 22.75 3.19 -1.10
CA LEU A 49 23.23 3.73 -2.37
C LEU A 49 24.66 4.26 -2.26
N PRO A 50 25.49 4.15 -3.31
CA PRO A 50 26.81 4.74 -3.35
C PRO A 50 26.76 6.24 -3.07
N ARG A 51 27.73 6.79 -2.35
CA ARG A 51 27.79 8.23 -2.01
C ARG A 51 27.83 9.16 -3.24
N ARG A 52 28.20 8.64 -4.40
CA ARG A 52 28.25 9.38 -5.67
C ARG A 52 26.94 9.31 -6.47
N SER A 53 25.91 8.66 -5.94
CA SER A 53 24.61 8.58 -6.63
C SER A 53 24.00 9.96 -6.78
N SER A 54 23.50 10.26 -7.99
CA SER A 54 22.81 11.51 -8.28
C SER A 54 21.49 11.58 -7.50
N GLY A 55 21.31 12.59 -6.66
CA GLY A 55 20.07 12.77 -5.90
C GLY A 55 18.83 12.91 -6.81
N SER A 56 18.96 13.67 -7.92
CA SER A 56 17.88 13.78 -8.91
C SER A 56 17.59 12.44 -9.59
N GLY A 57 18.63 11.67 -9.91
CA GLY A 57 18.46 10.33 -10.47
C GLY A 57 17.71 9.40 -9.53
N VAL A 58 18.03 9.40 -8.23
CA VAL A 58 17.32 8.62 -7.22
C VAL A 58 15.84 9.01 -7.17
N VAL A 59 15.55 10.32 -7.11
CA VAL A 59 14.15 10.81 -7.09
C VAL A 59 13.39 10.37 -8.33
N TRP A 60 13.94 10.59 -9.53
CA TRP A 60 13.26 10.25 -10.77
C TRP A 60 13.01 8.74 -10.93
N TRP A 61 14.03 7.91 -10.69
CA TRP A 61 13.89 6.47 -10.84
C TRP A 61 12.98 5.86 -9.77
N THR A 62 13.04 6.33 -8.53
CA THR A 62 12.14 5.89 -7.47
C THR A 62 10.70 6.28 -7.79
N THR A 63 10.46 7.54 -8.19
CA THR A 63 9.11 8.01 -8.56
C THR A 63 8.56 7.22 -9.74
N PHE A 64 9.36 7.00 -10.79
CA PHE A 64 8.93 6.22 -11.95
C PHE A 64 8.58 4.79 -11.58
N ALA A 65 9.48 4.10 -10.88
CA ALA A 65 9.28 2.69 -10.52
C ALA A 65 8.11 2.48 -9.54
N SER A 66 7.95 3.38 -8.56
CA SER A 66 6.85 3.29 -7.59
C SER A 66 5.50 3.75 -8.14
N SER A 67 5.46 4.47 -9.26
CA SER A 67 4.22 4.98 -9.84
C SER A 67 3.67 4.09 -10.96
N ILE A 68 4.54 3.56 -11.80
CA ILE A 68 4.10 2.90 -13.04
C ILE A 68 3.26 1.66 -12.78
N ALA A 69 3.71 0.75 -11.91
CA ALA A 69 2.97 -0.47 -11.60
C ALA A 69 1.66 -0.18 -10.85
N PRO A 70 1.62 0.65 -9.78
CA PRO A 70 0.36 1.03 -9.13
C PRO A 70 -0.63 1.72 -10.05
N ILE A 71 -0.21 2.61 -10.95
CA ILE A 71 -1.12 3.27 -11.90
C ILE A 71 -1.83 2.22 -12.75
N PHE A 72 -1.10 1.28 -13.36
CA PHE A 72 -1.72 0.21 -14.16
C PHE A 72 -2.65 -0.67 -13.33
N LEU A 73 -2.24 -1.04 -12.11
CA LEU A 73 -3.05 -1.88 -11.23
C LEU A 73 -4.32 -1.17 -10.76
N VAL A 74 -4.24 0.12 -10.40
CA VAL A 74 -5.41 0.91 -9.99
C VAL A 74 -6.38 1.08 -11.16
N VAL A 75 -5.90 1.46 -12.35
CA VAL A 75 -6.76 1.58 -13.53
C VAL A 75 -7.44 0.24 -13.84
N PHE A 76 -6.69 -0.86 -13.82
CA PHE A 76 -7.23 -2.18 -14.04
C PHE A 76 -8.28 -2.58 -12.99
N GLY A 77 -7.99 -2.34 -11.71
CA GLY A 77 -8.92 -2.59 -10.61
C GLY A 77 -10.21 -1.77 -10.71
N LEU A 78 -10.10 -0.50 -11.09
CA LEU A 78 -11.26 0.37 -11.33
C LEU A 78 -12.14 -0.11 -12.47
N LEU A 79 -11.54 -0.57 -13.58
CA LEU A 79 -12.27 -1.14 -14.71
C LEU A 79 -13.03 -2.41 -14.31
N LEU A 80 -12.41 -3.29 -13.55
CA LEU A 80 -13.06 -4.51 -13.07
C LEU A 80 -14.17 -4.20 -12.04
N ALA A 81 -13.91 -3.36 -11.06
CA ALA A 81 -14.89 -2.98 -10.06
C ALA A 81 -16.09 -2.24 -10.65
N GLY A 82 -15.85 -1.39 -11.68
CA GLY A 82 -16.89 -0.67 -12.40
C GLY A 82 -17.72 -1.55 -13.34
N SER A 83 -17.24 -2.72 -13.70
CA SER A 83 -17.92 -3.62 -14.64
C SER A 83 -19.06 -4.43 -14.04
N SER A 84 -19.04 -4.67 -12.70
CA SER A 84 -20.04 -5.49 -12.02
C SER A 84 -20.19 -5.09 -10.56
N SER A 85 -21.44 -4.84 -10.13
CA SER A 85 -21.74 -4.53 -8.73
C SER A 85 -21.49 -5.72 -7.79
N SER A 86 -21.73 -6.94 -8.26
CA SER A 86 -21.44 -8.15 -7.50
C SER A 86 -19.93 -8.36 -7.29
N LEU A 87 -19.13 -8.13 -8.32
CA LEU A 87 -17.69 -8.18 -8.24
C LEU A 87 -17.14 -7.10 -7.31
N ASN A 88 -17.67 -5.88 -7.38
CA ASN A 88 -17.30 -4.78 -6.48
C ASN A 88 -17.56 -5.14 -5.01
N SER A 89 -18.73 -5.74 -4.71
CA SER A 89 -19.04 -6.20 -3.35
C SER A 89 -18.12 -7.33 -2.88
N ALA A 90 -17.77 -8.26 -3.75
CA ALA A 90 -16.82 -9.33 -3.45
C ALA A 90 -15.40 -8.78 -3.17
N ILE A 91 -14.94 -7.80 -3.95
CA ILE A 91 -13.64 -7.11 -3.74
C ILE A 91 -13.60 -6.41 -2.37
N GLN A 92 -14.72 -5.83 -1.92
CA GLN A 92 -14.77 -5.17 -0.61
C GLN A 92 -14.64 -6.17 0.55
N ALA A 93 -15.14 -7.38 0.37
CA ALA A 93 -15.06 -8.44 1.39
C ALA A 93 -13.70 -9.15 1.37
N ASP A 94 -13.25 -9.60 0.20
CA ASP A 94 -11.99 -10.31 -0.03
C ASP A 94 -11.43 -9.97 -1.41
N PRO A 95 -10.52 -8.98 -1.50
CA PRO A 95 -9.96 -8.54 -2.79
C PRO A 95 -9.22 -9.63 -3.55
N ILE A 96 -8.48 -10.49 -2.85
CA ILE A 96 -7.65 -11.54 -3.48
C ILE A 96 -8.53 -12.70 -3.97
N GLY A 97 -9.46 -13.15 -3.11
CA GLY A 97 -10.42 -14.17 -3.49
C GLY A 97 -11.31 -13.74 -4.63
N ALA A 98 -11.81 -12.51 -4.64
CA ALA A 98 -12.61 -11.96 -5.74
C ALA A 98 -11.84 -11.98 -7.08
N LEU A 99 -10.57 -11.60 -7.08
CA LEU A 99 -9.73 -11.69 -8.28
C LEU A 99 -9.48 -13.13 -8.69
N ALA A 100 -9.30 -14.04 -7.75
CA ALA A 100 -9.10 -15.46 -8.03
C ALA A 100 -10.30 -16.07 -8.78
N THR A 101 -11.53 -15.63 -8.50
CA THR A 101 -12.73 -16.12 -9.21
C THR A 101 -12.76 -15.77 -10.72
N LEU A 102 -12.03 -14.75 -11.13
CA LEU A 102 -11.93 -14.31 -12.52
C LEU A 102 -10.87 -15.07 -13.32
N LEU A 103 -10.02 -15.83 -12.63
CA LEU A 103 -8.87 -16.48 -13.24
C LEU A 103 -9.22 -17.90 -13.70
N PRO A 104 -8.68 -18.34 -14.84
CA PRO A 104 -8.81 -19.73 -15.25
C PRO A 104 -8.09 -20.65 -14.25
N THR A 105 -8.63 -21.85 -14.07
CA THR A 105 -8.17 -22.82 -13.05
C THR A 105 -6.66 -23.10 -13.11
N TRP A 106 -6.09 -23.18 -14.31
CA TRP A 106 -4.65 -23.40 -14.49
C TRP A 106 -3.77 -22.25 -13.97
N PHE A 107 -4.33 -21.03 -13.91
CA PHE A 107 -3.59 -19.84 -13.48
C PHE A 107 -3.73 -19.57 -11.97
N LEU A 108 -4.67 -20.21 -11.28
CA LEU A 108 -4.89 -20.02 -9.85
C LEU A 108 -3.64 -20.35 -9.02
N VAL A 109 -2.93 -21.43 -9.34
CA VAL A 109 -1.71 -21.82 -8.61
C VAL A 109 -0.59 -20.79 -8.81
N PRO A 110 -0.19 -20.41 -10.03
CA PRO A 110 0.78 -19.33 -10.23
C PRO A 110 0.36 -18.01 -9.57
N PHE A 111 -0.91 -17.64 -9.65
CA PHE A 111 -1.44 -16.43 -9.01
C PHE A 111 -1.28 -16.48 -7.49
N ALA A 112 -1.68 -17.59 -6.86
CA ALA A 112 -1.56 -17.76 -5.41
C ALA A 112 -0.11 -17.71 -4.95
N ILE A 113 0.81 -18.34 -5.68
CA ILE A 113 2.25 -18.30 -5.37
C ILE A 113 2.77 -16.86 -5.43
N VAL A 114 2.47 -16.13 -6.49
CA VAL A 114 2.90 -14.73 -6.66
C VAL A 114 2.30 -13.84 -5.57
N ALA A 115 1.01 -14.01 -5.25
CA ALA A 115 0.34 -13.26 -4.18
C ALA A 115 1.00 -13.51 -2.82
N VAL A 116 1.23 -14.77 -2.46
CA VAL A 116 1.88 -15.13 -1.18
C VAL A 116 3.32 -14.60 -1.12
N LEU A 117 4.10 -14.79 -2.17
CA LEU A 117 5.48 -14.28 -2.20
C LEU A 117 5.54 -12.76 -2.13
N GLY A 118 4.62 -12.06 -2.81
CA GLY A 118 4.51 -10.60 -2.74
C GLY A 118 4.17 -10.11 -1.34
N LEU A 119 3.22 -10.74 -0.66
CA LEU A 119 2.83 -10.41 0.71
C LEU A 119 3.97 -10.69 1.70
N ILE A 120 4.65 -11.83 1.57
CA ILE A 120 5.83 -12.16 2.39
C ILE A 120 6.94 -11.12 2.16
N GLY A 121 7.21 -10.77 0.90
CA GLY A 121 8.22 -9.75 0.56
C GLY A 121 7.91 -8.40 1.19
N GLY A 122 6.66 -7.94 1.13
CA GLY A 122 6.19 -6.73 1.80
C GLY A 122 6.41 -6.81 3.33
N SER A 123 5.94 -7.89 3.96
CA SER A 123 6.07 -8.08 5.40
C SER A 123 7.53 -8.08 5.88
N VAL A 124 8.46 -8.65 5.11
CA VAL A 124 9.90 -8.62 5.44
C VAL A 124 10.44 -7.19 5.42
N LEU A 125 10.04 -6.37 4.43
CA LEU A 125 10.44 -4.97 4.33
C LEU A 125 9.87 -4.15 5.49
N ASP A 126 8.61 -4.38 5.85
CA ASP A 126 7.93 -3.70 6.95
C ASP A 126 8.61 -4.03 8.30
N ILE A 127 8.85 -5.30 8.60
CA ILE A 127 9.54 -5.74 9.82
C ILE A 127 10.96 -5.17 9.88
N TYR A 128 11.67 -5.09 8.75
CA TYR A 128 12.99 -4.49 8.69
C TYR A 128 12.96 -3.00 9.09
N SER A 129 12.10 -2.20 8.47
CA SER A 129 11.99 -0.76 8.73
C SER A 129 11.42 -0.45 10.11
N SER A 130 10.41 -1.20 10.54
CA SER A 130 9.81 -1.06 11.87
C SER A 130 10.80 -1.42 12.98
N GLY A 131 11.58 -2.49 12.80
CA GLY A 131 12.67 -2.85 13.70
C GLY A 131 13.73 -1.74 13.82
N LEU A 132 14.07 -1.05 12.72
CA LEU A 132 14.97 0.11 12.77
C LEU A 132 14.32 1.30 13.50
N ALA A 133 13.04 1.58 13.24
CA ALA A 133 12.30 2.64 13.92
C ALA A 133 12.26 2.42 15.44
N LEU A 134 12.04 1.19 15.90
CA LEU A 134 12.06 0.83 17.32
C LEU A 134 13.42 1.13 17.98
N LEU A 135 14.51 0.87 17.27
CA LEU A 135 15.86 1.20 17.77
C LEU A 135 16.11 2.71 17.83
N THR A 136 15.54 3.50 16.91
CA THR A 136 15.66 4.97 16.92
C THR A 136 14.89 5.62 18.06
N LEU A 137 13.88 4.96 18.61
CA LEU A 137 13.19 5.38 19.84
C LEU A 137 14.04 5.22 21.11
N GLY A 138 15.27 4.70 21.00
CA GLY A 138 16.18 4.51 22.10
C GLY A 138 16.04 3.17 22.83
N VAL A 139 15.27 2.25 22.29
CA VAL A 139 15.15 0.88 22.82
C VAL A 139 16.48 0.14 22.57
N ARG A 140 17.19 -0.17 23.64
CA ARG A 140 18.51 -0.81 23.58
C ARG A 140 18.41 -2.33 23.51
N VAL A 141 17.94 -2.84 22.39
CA VAL A 141 17.84 -4.28 22.10
C VAL A 141 18.60 -4.62 20.82
N PRO A 142 19.07 -5.86 20.65
CA PRO A 142 19.61 -6.32 19.38
C PRO A 142 18.55 -6.25 18.27
N ARG A 143 18.97 -6.04 17.01
CA ARG A 143 18.07 -5.89 15.86
C ARG A 143 17.08 -7.06 15.69
N TYR A 144 17.55 -8.29 15.92
CA TYR A 144 16.68 -9.46 15.81
C TYR A 144 15.57 -9.47 16.88
N VAL A 145 15.84 -8.94 18.08
CA VAL A 145 14.80 -8.81 19.12
C VAL A 145 13.78 -7.73 18.72
N ALA A 146 14.22 -6.60 18.17
CA ALA A 146 13.31 -5.58 17.66
C ALA A 146 12.40 -6.16 16.56
N ALA A 147 12.96 -6.91 15.60
CA ALA A 147 12.20 -7.59 14.57
C ALA A 147 11.22 -8.64 15.12
N LEU A 148 11.62 -9.40 16.17
CA LEU A 148 10.73 -10.36 16.83
C LEU A 148 9.57 -9.69 17.55
N ILE A 149 9.82 -8.57 18.23
CA ILE A 149 8.77 -7.77 18.89
C ILE A 149 7.76 -7.31 17.84
N ASP A 150 8.23 -6.69 16.78
CA ASP A 150 7.38 -6.20 15.71
C ASP A 150 6.59 -7.33 15.01
N GLY A 151 7.27 -8.38 14.61
CA GLY A 151 6.63 -9.55 14.01
C GLY A 151 5.59 -10.21 14.92
N THR A 152 5.82 -10.21 16.25
CA THR A 152 4.84 -10.70 17.22
C THR A 152 3.61 -9.79 17.27
N VAL A 153 3.79 -8.46 17.32
CA VAL A 153 2.69 -7.49 17.31
C VAL A 153 1.88 -7.61 16.03
N MET A 154 2.54 -7.70 14.87
CA MET A 154 1.87 -7.92 13.58
C MET A 154 1.07 -9.22 13.56
N THR A 155 1.63 -10.31 14.06
CA THR A 155 0.97 -11.62 14.12
C THR A 155 -0.27 -11.57 15.00
N LEU A 156 -0.17 -11.00 16.20
CA LEU A 156 -1.31 -10.85 17.10
C LEU A 156 -2.39 -9.95 16.51
N GLY A 157 -1.99 -8.84 15.88
CA GLY A 157 -2.91 -7.95 15.17
C GLY A 157 -3.63 -8.67 14.01
N THR A 158 -2.92 -9.46 13.25
CA THR A 158 -3.50 -10.27 12.16
C THR A 158 -4.50 -11.29 12.69
N ILE A 159 -4.15 -12.02 13.75
CA ILE A 159 -5.05 -12.99 14.40
C ILE A 159 -6.32 -12.27 14.87
N TYR A 160 -6.18 -11.10 15.51
CA TYR A 160 -7.32 -10.32 15.94
C TYR A 160 -8.23 -9.91 14.77
N VAL A 161 -7.65 -9.38 13.70
CA VAL A 161 -8.41 -8.94 12.52
C VAL A 161 -9.12 -10.12 11.85
N VAL A 162 -8.43 -11.24 11.67
CA VAL A 162 -8.98 -12.41 10.95
C VAL A 162 -10.08 -13.11 11.75
N PHE A 163 -9.93 -13.26 13.06
CA PHE A 163 -10.82 -14.10 13.86
C PHE A 163 -11.85 -13.32 14.69
N PHE A 164 -11.60 -12.07 15.02
CA PHE A 164 -12.43 -11.30 15.95
C PHE A 164 -13.06 -10.04 15.34
N ALA A 165 -12.53 -9.52 14.25
CA ALA A 165 -13.10 -8.35 13.62
C ALA A 165 -14.22 -8.75 12.65
N HIS A 166 -15.42 -8.18 12.87
CA HIS A 166 -16.63 -8.53 12.12
C HIS A 166 -16.94 -7.60 10.93
N SER A 167 -16.03 -6.67 10.61
CA SER A 167 -16.20 -5.72 9.51
C SER A 167 -15.60 -6.25 8.21
N ASN A 168 -16.08 -5.76 7.07
CA ASN A 168 -15.44 -6.02 5.78
C ASN A 168 -13.97 -5.59 5.78
N PHE A 169 -13.12 -6.36 5.10
CA PHE A 169 -11.68 -6.11 5.02
C PHE A 169 -11.36 -4.66 4.61
N ILE A 170 -11.99 -4.14 3.56
CA ILE A 170 -11.73 -2.78 3.06
C ILE A 170 -12.05 -1.71 4.12
N VAL A 171 -13.13 -1.86 4.87
CA VAL A 171 -13.52 -0.90 5.92
C VAL A 171 -12.47 -0.85 7.03
N GLN A 172 -11.99 -2.01 7.47
CA GLN A 172 -10.94 -2.11 8.49
C GLN A 172 -9.61 -1.53 7.99
N PHE A 173 -9.24 -1.91 6.76
CA PHE A 173 -8.03 -1.43 6.12
C PHE A 173 -8.03 0.09 5.92
N GLN A 174 -9.16 0.67 5.49
CA GLN A 174 -9.32 2.13 5.40
C GLN A 174 -9.18 2.81 6.75
N GLY A 175 -9.84 2.31 7.79
CA GLY A 175 -9.73 2.85 9.14
C GLY A 175 -8.30 2.85 9.66
N PHE A 176 -7.59 1.75 9.44
CA PHE A 176 -6.16 1.63 9.78
C PHE A 176 -5.30 2.63 9.02
N LEU A 177 -5.45 2.71 7.69
CA LEU A 177 -4.68 3.64 6.86
C LEU A 177 -4.93 5.11 7.24
N ILE A 178 -6.18 5.51 7.50
CA ILE A 178 -6.51 6.88 7.91
C ILE A 178 -5.85 7.19 9.26
N THR A 179 -5.93 6.28 10.22
CA THR A 179 -5.34 6.46 11.54
C THR A 179 -3.81 6.67 11.47
N LEU A 180 -3.12 5.93 10.61
CA LEU A 180 -1.68 6.09 10.42
C LEU A 180 -1.33 7.25 9.48
N GLY A 181 -2.14 7.50 8.47
CA GLY A 181 -1.88 8.52 7.45
C GLY A 181 -1.85 9.94 8.01
N VAL A 182 -2.71 10.26 8.96
CA VAL A 182 -2.78 11.60 9.56
C VAL A 182 -1.48 12.01 10.25
N PRO A 183 -0.92 11.26 11.20
CA PRO A 183 0.35 11.63 11.84
C PRO A 183 1.53 11.60 10.87
N ILE A 184 1.57 10.67 9.91
CA ILE A 184 2.64 10.62 8.90
C ILE A 184 2.58 11.85 7.98
N ALA A 185 1.39 12.26 7.55
CA ALA A 185 1.21 13.47 6.73
C ALA A 185 1.64 14.73 7.49
N ALA A 186 1.28 14.85 8.75
CA ALA A 186 1.70 15.96 9.61
C ALA A 186 3.23 16.00 9.76
N TRP A 187 3.85 14.86 10.04
CA TRP A 187 5.31 14.73 10.11
C TRP A 187 5.98 15.12 8.78
N CYS A 188 5.46 14.64 7.66
CA CYS A 188 5.96 14.97 6.34
C CYS A 188 5.90 16.48 6.06
N GLY A 189 4.79 17.14 6.42
CA GLY A 189 4.65 18.59 6.30
C GLY A 189 5.68 19.37 7.12
N ILE A 190 5.91 18.97 8.36
CA ILE A 190 6.93 19.57 9.24
C ILE A 190 8.33 19.37 8.64
N MET A 191 8.64 18.16 8.18
CA MET A 191 9.95 17.84 7.59
C MET A 191 10.22 18.66 6.32
N LEU A 192 9.22 18.81 5.44
CA LEU A 192 9.33 19.63 4.23
C LEU A 192 9.55 21.11 4.58
N ALA A 193 8.83 21.63 5.57
CA ALA A 193 9.01 22.99 6.04
C ALA A 193 10.42 23.21 6.63
N ASP A 194 10.91 22.28 7.45
CA ASP A 194 12.26 22.34 8.03
C ASP A 194 13.33 22.35 6.92
N ILE A 195 13.23 21.47 5.94
CA ILE A 195 14.15 21.44 4.78
C ILE A 195 14.10 22.76 4.00
N ALA A 196 12.90 23.31 3.78
CA ALA A 196 12.75 24.56 3.03
C ALA A 196 13.34 25.77 3.78
N LEU A 197 13.23 25.79 5.11
CA LEU A 197 13.78 26.85 5.94
C LEU A 197 15.32 26.77 6.02
N ARG A 198 15.88 25.57 6.21
CA ARG A 198 17.35 25.37 6.31
C ARG A 198 18.09 25.55 4.98
N ARG A 199 17.40 25.48 3.83
CA ARG A 199 18.00 25.77 2.53
C ARG A 199 18.33 27.25 2.32
N ARG A 200 17.94 28.13 3.22
CA ARG A 200 18.16 29.57 3.14
C ARG A 200 19.38 30.04 3.96
N ASP A 201 19.95 29.15 4.77
CA ASP A 201 21.19 29.34 5.51
C ASP A 201 22.36 28.64 4.83
#